data_42996b045ec2414f9b5f4e56e869bddd
#
_entry.id   42996b045ec2414f9b5f4e56e869bddd
#
_cell.length_a   1.000
_cell.length_b   1.000
_cell.length_c   1.000
_cell.angle_alpha   90.00
_cell.angle_beta   90.00
_cell.angle_gamma   90.00
#
_symmetry.space_group_name_H-M   'P 1'
#
loop_
_entity.id
_entity.type
_entity.pdbx_description
1 polymer ?
#
loop_
_entity_poly.entity_id
_entity_poly.type
_entity_poly.pdbx_seq_one_letter_code
_entity_poly.pdbx_strand_id
1 'polypeptide(L)'
;MKITTIGLGYIGLPTSVLFATHGHEVRGVDANPAVVETLNQGYIHIEEEGLQKLYSQALQSGSFEASLTPSESDAFIIAVPTPNKDDEHKSCDLSYVVSAVESILPYIQKGNLIIVESTIGPRTTEDVVQPILEAAGFTIGEDLFLAHCPERVLPGNIAHELVHNPRIIGGVTTNCTEAAKAMYGTVVQGELIEATASEAELSKLMENTYRDVNIALANELAKIGLDLEINALKVIEMANRHPRVNLHSPGPGVGGHCLAIDPYFVAAASPKFSPLIQTARKINTSMPQFIVETTSKLMASAPNNKVTVFGLTYKGNIDDTRESPAKEISEMLQFAGYDVTDYDPHVEYANIEIEAACQDSSLILVLTDHSEFKTIPASATQVMRQAQILDTKAIVKQHEGELFNLGNMYEQIRKIPQEM
;
A
#
# COMPACT_ATOMS: atom_id res chain seq x y z
N MET A 1 15.53 -28.03 -0.97
CA MET A 1 15.69 -27.37 -2.28
C MET A 1 16.62 -26.19 -2.12
N LYS A 2 17.34 -25.84 -3.19
CA LYS A 2 18.01 -24.56 -3.31
C LYS A 2 17.07 -23.55 -3.94
N ILE A 3 16.93 -22.36 -3.34
CA ILE A 3 16.02 -21.32 -3.80
C ILE A 3 16.82 -20.02 -3.94
N THR A 4 16.69 -19.35 -5.08
CA THR A 4 17.20 -17.99 -5.26
C THR A 4 16.03 -17.00 -5.32
N THR A 5 16.00 -16.00 -4.44
CA THR A 5 15.01 -14.92 -4.46
C THR A 5 15.66 -13.64 -5.00
N ILE A 6 15.04 -13.02 -5.99
CA ILE A 6 15.48 -11.74 -6.59
C ILE A 6 14.61 -10.60 -6.05
N GLY A 7 15.22 -9.66 -5.34
CA GLY A 7 14.58 -8.60 -4.59
C GLY A 7 14.34 -8.99 -3.13
N LEU A 8 14.94 -8.24 -2.20
CA LEU A 8 14.89 -8.50 -0.76
C LEU A 8 14.14 -7.39 0.00
N GLY A 9 13.09 -6.84 -0.62
CA GLY A 9 12.19 -5.88 0.03
C GLY A 9 11.20 -6.55 1.00
N TYR A 10 10.10 -5.85 1.27
CA TYR A 10 9.04 -6.26 2.22
C TYR A 10 8.35 -7.59 1.90
N ILE A 11 8.52 -8.12 0.69
CA ILE A 11 8.00 -9.45 0.30
C ILE A 11 9.13 -10.45 0.20
N GLY A 12 10.15 -10.18 -0.60
CA GLY A 12 11.19 -11.16 -0.90
C GLY A 12 12.04 -11.57 0.30
N LEU A 13 12.36 -10.64 1.22
CA LEU A 13 13.13 -11.00 2.41
C LEU A 13 12.32 -11.91 3.37
N PRO A 14 11.08 -11.57 3.77
CA PRO A 14 10.28 -12.47 4.61
C PRO A 14 10.03 -13.85 3.97
N THR A 15 9.69 -13.88 2.67
CA THR A 15 9.52 -15.15 1.93
C THR A 15 10.80 -15.99 1.97
N SER A 16 11.96 -15.36 1.72
CA SER A 16 13.27 -16.03 1.77
C SER A 16 13.58 -16.62 3.15
N VAL A 17 13.36 -15.82 4.20
CA VAL A 17 13.58 -16.23 5.60
C VAL A 17 12.64 -17.38 5.98
N LEU A 18 11.39 -17.33 5.52
CA LEU A 18 10.42 -18.40 5.75
C LEU A 18 10.90 -19.72 5.16
N PHE A 19 11.29 -19.74 3.89
CA PHE A 19 11.84 -20.97 3.26
C PHE A 19 13.11 -21.45 3.96
N ALA A 20 14.03 -20.54 4.30
CA ALA A 20 15.27 -20.89 4.98
C ALA A 20 15.04 -21.55 6.35
N THR A 21 14.05 -21.07 7.12
CA THR A 21 13.70 -21.64 8.42
C THR A 21 12.91 -22.95 8.34
N HIS A 22 12.44 -23.32 7.14
CA HIS A 22 11.72 -24.58 6.86
C HIS A 22 12.58 -25.59 6.08
N GLY A 23 13.91 -25.49 6.17
CA GLY A 23 14.83 -26.52 5.69
C GLY A 23 15.24 -26.40 4.22
N HIS A 24 15.08 -25.23 3.61
CA HIS A 24 15.59 -24.92 2.28
C HIS A 24 16.90 -24.12 2.38
N GLU A 25 17.79 -24.25 1.39
CA GLU A 25 18.94 -23.37 1.22
C GLU A 25 18.51 -22.17 0.35
N VAL A 26 18.59 -20.96 0.89
CA VAL A 26 18.09 -19.77 0.22
C VAL A 26 19.22 -18.78 -0.03
N ARG A 27 19.37 -18.39 -1.29
CA ARG A 27 20.16 -17.24 -1.69
C ARG A 27 19.24 -16.06 -1.98
N GLY A 28 19.32 -15.03 -1.15
CA GLY A 28 18.66 -13.75 -1.39
C GLY A 28 19.54 -12.85 -2.24
N VAL A 29 18.99 -12.30 -3.31
CA VAL A 29 19.71 -11.39 -4.24
C VAL A 29 19.03 -10.04 -4.25
N ASP A 30 19.84 -9.00 -4.04
CA ASP A 30 19.37 -7.61 -4.19
C ASP A 30 20.40 -6.80 -4.98
N ALA A 31 19.90 -5.91 -5.83
CA ALA A 31 20.76 -5.03 -6.65
C ALA A 31 21.42 -3.91 -5.82
N ASN A 32 20.90 -3.62 -4.62
CA ASN A 32 21.44 -2.60 -3.73
C ASN A 32 22.53 -3.20 -2.81
N PRO A 33 23.81 -2.82 -3.00
CA PRO A 33 24.91 -3.33 -2.18
C PRO A 33 24.72 -3.07 -0.67
N ALA A 34 24.10 -1.96 -0.28
CA ALA A 34 23.89 -1.62 1.12
C ALA A 34 22.88 -2.60 1.79
N VAL A 35 21.86 -3.06 1.08
CA VAL A 35 20.92 -4.08 1.55
C VAL A 35 21.67 -5.39 1.80
N VAL A 36 22.48 -5.84 0.82
CA VAL A 36 23.26 -7.08 0.90
C VAL A 36 24.26 -7.01 2.06
N GLU A 37 24.95 -5.88 2.23
CA GLU A 37 25.91 -5.68 3.32
C GLU A 37 25.22 -5.73 4.69
N THR A 38 24.09 -5.01 4.87
CA THR A 38 23.31 -5.00 6.10
C THR A 38 22.86 -6.42 6.48
N LEU A 39 22.34 -7.16 5.52
CA LEU A 39 21.92 -8.55 5.73
C LEU A 39 23.11 -9.44 6.10
N ASN A 40 24.25 -9.35 5.41
CA ASN A 40 25.43 -10.15 5.72
C ASN A 40 26.07 -9.79 7.08
N GLN A 41 25.79 -8.59 7.63
CA GLN A 41 26.13 -8.21 9.01
C GLN A 41 25.17 -8.79 10.05
N GLY A 42 24.09 -9.46 9.65
CA GLY A 42 23.12 -10.07 10.54
C GLY A 42 21.91 -9.23 10.87
N TYR A 43 21.73 -8.08 10.22
CA TYR A 43 20.61 -7.16 10.46
C TYR A 43 19.65 -7.13 9.28
N ILE A 44 18.36 -6.99 9.55
CA ILE A 44 17.37 -6.70 8.52
C ILE A 44 17.28 -5.18 8.29
N HIS A 45 16.92 -4.75 7.08
CA HIS A 45 16.78 -3.35 6.68
C HIS A 45 15.33 -2.88 6.55
N ILE A 46 14.38 -3.74 6.94
CA ILE A 46 12.94 -3.44 6.96
C ILE A 46 12.40 -3.63 8.38
N GLU A 47 11.38 -2.86 8.73
CA GLU A 47 10.71 -2.99 10.03
C GLU A 47 9.54 -3.98 9.92
N GLU A 48 9.69 -5.14 10.55
CA GLU A 48 8.65 -6.17 10.61
C GLU A 48 8.79 -6.97 11.91
N GLU A 49 7.70 -7.06 12.66
CA GLU A 49 7.71 -7.73 13.96
C GLU A 49 8.08 -9.21 13.84
N GLY A 50 9.03 -9.64 14.65
CA GLY A 50 9.50 -11.03 14.69
C GLY A 50 10.43 -11.46 13.56
N LEU A 51 10.53 -10.70 12.45
CA LEU A 51 11.34 -11.08 11.29
C LEU A 51 12.83 -11.14 11.62
N GLN A 52 13.38 -10.20 12.39
CA GLN A 52 14.80 -10.20 12.80
C GLN A 52 15.17 -11.50 13.53
N LYS A 53 14.27 -12.03 14.35
CA LYS A 53 14.51 -13.30 15.05
C LYS A 53 14.60 -14.48 14.10
N LEU A 54 13.65 -14.59 13.16
CA LEU A 54 13.63 -15.65 12.15
C LEU A 54 14.85 -15.55 11.22
N TYR A 55 15.21 -14.32 10.83
CA TYR A 55 16.39 -14.04 10.03
C TYR A 55 17.68 -14.51 10.72
N SER A 56 17.83 -14.20 12.00
CA SER A 56 18.97 -14.64 12.80
C SER A 56 19.07 -16.17 12.89
N GLN A 57 17.94 -16.89 12.97
CA GLN A 57 17.90 -18.36 12.94
C GLN A 57 18.35 -18.89 11.59
N ALA A 58 17.87 -18.32 10.47
CA ALA A 58 18.26 -18.73 9.13
C ALA A 58 19.76 -18.52 8.87
N LEU A 59 20.35 -17.43 9.36
CA LEU A 59 21.79 -17.19 9.27
C LEU A 59 22.61 -18.20 10.12
N GLN A 60 22.20 -18.42 11.37
CA GLN A 60 22.92 -19.35 12.27
C GLN A 60 22.90 -20.78 11.78
N SER A 61 21.83 -21.20 11.10
CA SER A 61 21.75 -22.52 10.46
C SER A 61 22.55 -22.62 9.16
N GLY A 62 23.02 -21.50 8.60
CA GLY A 62 23.65 -21.45 7.29
C GLY A 62 22.67 -21.66 6.13
N SER A 63 21.37 -21.55 6.39
CA SER A 63 20.32 -21.78 5.39
C SER A 63 20.00 -20.55 4.55
N PHE A 64 20.54 -19.37 4.89
CA PHE A 64 20.36 -18.13 4.14
C PHE A 64 21.69 -17.41 3.92
N GLU A 65 21.89 -16.90 2.71
CA GLU A 65 22.96 -15.95 2.38
C GLU A 65 22.42 -14.81 1.51
N ALA A 66 22.93 -13.59 1.69
CA ALA A 66 22.64 -12.45 0.82
C ALA A 66 23.76 -12.25 -0.20
N SER A 67 23.41 -11.95 -1.45
CA SER A 67 24.35 -11.80 -2.58
C SER A 67 23.89 -10.69 -3.55
N LEU A 68 24.82 -10.18 -4.34
CA LEU A 68 24.53 -9.30 -5.48
C LEU A 68 24.19 -10.06 -6.76
N THR A 69 24.47 -11.38 -6.79
CA THR A 69 24.31 -12.19 -8.01
C THR A 69 23.59 -13.49 -7.73
N PRO A 70 22.73 -13.95 -8.66
CA PRO A 70 22.09 -15.25 -8.57
C PRO A 70 23.09 -16.41 -8.62
N SER A 71 22.61 -17.62 -8.33
CA SER A 71 23.33 -18.87 -8.53
C SER A 71 22.39 -19.97 -9.01
N GLU A 72 22.94 -21.09 -9.49
CA GLU A 72 22.18 -22.29 -9.83
C GLU A 72 21.31 -22.73 -8.63
N SER A 73 20.01 -22.91 -8.89
CA SER A 73 19.00 -23.25 -7.88
C SER A 73 17.91 -24.13 -8.46
N ASP A 74 17.15 -24.80 -7.59
CA ASP A 74 15.98 -25.59 -8.01
C ASP A 74 14.78 -24.68 -8.34
N ALA A 75 14.68 -23.54 -7.63
CA ALA A 75 13.62 -22.56 -7.83
C ALA A 75 14.14 -21.13 -7.73
N PHE A 76 13.49 -20.23 -8.49
CA PHE A 76 13.76 -18.80 -8.49
C PHE A 76 12.47 -18.01 -8.20
N ILE A 77 12.52 -17.11 -7.22
CA ILE A 77 11.41 -16.24 -6.85
C ILE A 77 11.74 -14.80 -7.26
N ILE A 78 10.86 -14.18 -8.03
CA ILE A 78 10.97 -12.77 -8.45
C ILE A 78 10.07 -11.92 -7.57
N ALA A 79 10.67 -11.10 -6.69
CA ALA A 79 9.98 -10.24 -5.72
C ALA A 79 10.51 -8.79 -5.79
N VAL A 80 10.58 -8.25 -7.00
CA VAL A 80 11.10 -6.91 -7.30
C VAL A 80 9.98 -5.87 -7.35
N PRO A 81 10.30 -4.56 -7.18
CA PRO A 81 9.30 -3.48 -7.29
C PRO A 81 8.65 -3.42 -8.68
N THR A 82 7.38 -2.98 -8.71
CA THR A 82 6.58 -2.79 -9.92
C THR A 82 5.81 -1.45 -9.83
N PRO A 83 6.50 -0.30 -9.95
CA PRO A 83 5.85 1.01 -9.88
C PRO A 83 4.98 1.28 -11.10
N ASN A 84 4.13 2.29 -11.02
CA ASN A 84 3.43 2.81 -12.19
C ASN A 84 4.41 3.52 -13.14
N LYS A 85 4.18 3.36 -14.45
CA LYS A 85 4.77 4.24 -15.46
C LYS A 85 4.08 5.60 -15.46
N ASP A 86 4.78 6.61 -15.94
CA ASP A 86 4.21 7.92 -16.25
C ASP A 86 3.62 7.91 -17.67
N ASP A 87 2.57 7.12 -17.86
CA ASP A 87 1.79 7.04 -19.10
C ASP A 87 0.30 7.35 -18.84
N GLU A 88 -0.50 7.44 -19.90
CA GLU A 88 -1.93 7.80 -19.84
C GLU A 88 -2.72 6.93 -18.85
N HIS A 89 -2.37 5.67 -18.72
CA HIS A 89 -3.11 4.70 -17.91
C HIS A 89 -2.36 4.28 -16.64
N LYS A 90 -1.18 4.87 -16.36
CA LYS A 90 -0.30 4.48 -15.25
C LYS A 90 -0.05 2.97 -15.23
N SER A 91 0.37 2.43 -16.39
CA SER A 91 0.61 1.00 -16.53
C SER A 91 1.75 0.51 -15.64
N CYS A 92 1.81 -0.80 -15.40
CA CYS A 92 2.86 -1.43 -14.62
C CYS A 92 4.24 -1.27 -15.29
N ASP A 93 5.23 -0.77 -14.57
CA ASP A 93 6.62 -0.81 -15.03
C ASP A 93 7.22 -2.20 -14.79
N LEU A 94 7.35 -2.95 -15.86
CA LEU A 94 7.88 -4.31 -15.85
C LEU A 94 9.40 -4.38 -16.01
N SER A 95 10.11 -3.25 -16.13
CA SER A 95 11.56 -3.22 -16.37
C SER A 95 12.34 -4.00 -15.30
N TYR A 96 11.93 -3.89 -14.04
CA TYR A 96 12.55 -4.63 -12.94
C TYR A 96 12.28 -6.13 -13.02
N VAL A 97 11.06 -6.53 -13.39
CA VAL A 97 10.69 -7.95 -13.57
C VAL A 97 11.47 -8.54 -14.73
N VAL A 98 11.52 -7.87 -15.87
CA VAL A 98 12.28 -8.30 -17.05
C VAL A 98 13.76 -8.45 -16.69
N SER A 99 14.35 -7.43 -16.06
CA SER A 99 15.76 -7.47 -15.64
C SER A 99 16.05 -8.61 -14.66
N ALA A 100 15.12 -8.86 -13.72
CA ALA A 100 15.26 -9.98 -12.77
C ALA A 100 15.22 -11.33 -13.49
N VAL A 101 14.28 -11.52 -14.43
CA VAL A 101 14.18 -12.75 -15.23
C VAL A 101 15.44 -12.94 -16.10
N GLU A 102 15.89 -11.89 -16.77
CA GLU A 102 17.12 -11.95 -17.58
C GLU A 102 18.35 -12.28 -16.73
N SER A 103 18.43 -11.77 -15.50
CA SER A 103 19.56 -12.01 -14.60
C SER A 103 19.71 -13.47 -14.18
N ILE A 104 18.64 -14.24 -14.17
CA ILE A 104 18.63 -15.66 -13.77
C ILE A 104 18.86 -16.62 -14.97
N LEU A 105 18.69 -16.16 -16.22
CA LEU A 105 18.83 -17.01 -17.42
C LEU A 105 20.12 -17.85 -17.44
N PRO A 106 21.31 -17.31 -17.06
CA PRO A 106 22.55 -18.10 -17.04
C PRO A 106 22.58 -19.24 -16.02
N TYR A 107 21.66 -19.22 -15.06
CA TYR A 107 21.61 -20.16 -13.93
C TYR A 107 20.45 -21.16 -13.99
N ILE A 108 19.52 -20.94 -14.95
CA ILE A 108 18.35 -21.81 -15.12
C ILE A 108 18.77 -23.14 -15.80
N GLN A 109 18.22 -24.22 -15.26
CA GLN A 109 18.38 -25.57 -15.80
C GLN A 109 17.00 -26.21 -16.00
N LYS A 110 16.95 -27.27 -16.81
CA LYS A 110 15.73 -28.07 -16.98
C LYS A 110 15.25 -28.64 -15.66
N GLY A 111 13.96 -28.54 -15.40
CA GLY A 111 13.33 -28.95 -14.16
C GLY A 111 13.20 -27.83 -13.13
N ASN A 112 13.78 -26.64 -13.38
CA ASN A 112 13.66 -25.54 -12.45
C ASN A 112 12.24 -24.93 -12.44
N LEU A 113 11.91 -24.26 -11.33
CA LEU A 113 10.66 -23.53 -11.12
C LEU A 113 10.95 -22.03 -11.03
N ILE A 114 10.25 -21.23 -11.83
CA ILE A 114 10.29 -19.77 -11.78
C ILE A 114 8.96 -19.27 -11.21
N ILE A 115 9.00 -18.45 -10.16
CA ILE A 115 7.84 -17.88 -9.52
C ILE A 115 7.93 -16.36 -9.57
N VAL A 116 6.89 -15.72 -10.06
CA VAL A 116 6.71 -14.28 -9.96
C VAL A 116 5.80 -14.00 -8.78
N GLU A 117 6.34 -13.41 -7.70
CA GLU A 117 5.59 -12.92 -6.54
C GLU A 117 5.27 -11.43 -6.64
N SER A 118 6.07 -10.67 -7.42
CA SER A 118 5.81 -9.25 -7.67
C SER A 118 4.38 -9.03 -8.15
N THR A 119 3.72 -7.98 -7.65
CA THR A 119 2.42 -7.56 -8.15
C THR A 119 2.57 -7.02 -9.57
N ILE A 120 1.93 -7.66 -10.53
CA ILE A 120 2.04 -7.36 -11.96
C ILE A 120 0.65 -7.23 -12.61
N GLY A 121 0.60 -6.56 -13.78
CA GLY A 121 -0.62 -6.46 -14.57
C GLY A 121 -1.10 -7.83 -15.08
N PRO A 122 -2.43 -7.99 -15.33
CA PRO A 122 -2.95 -9.24 -15.84
C PRO A 122 -2.29 -9.68 -17.15
N ARG A 123 -2.01 -10.98 -17.31
CA ARG A 123 -1.32 -11.65 -18.42
C ARG A 123 0.18 -11.38 -18.53
N THR A 124 0.79 -10.69 -17.57
CA THR A 124 2.23 -10.38 -17.63
C THR A 124 3.08 -11.66 -17.59
N THR A 125 2.71 -12.65 -16.79
CA THR A 125 3.46 -13.92 -16.70
C THR A 125 3.46 -14.64 -18.04
N GLU A 126 2.32 -14.71 -18.74
CA GLU A 126 2.18 -15.38 -20.03
C GLU A 126 2.68 -14.54 -21.21
N ASP A 127 2.43 -13.22 -21.22
CA ASP A 127 2.71 -12.38 -22.39
C ASP A 127 4.10 -11.72 -22.35
N VAL A 128 4.77 -11.69 -21.18
CA VAL A 128 6.09 -11.04 -21.02
C VAL A 128 7.13 -12.03 -20.52
N VAL A 129 6.89 -12.71 -19.37
CA VAL A 129 7.91 -13.56 -18.74
C VAL A 129 8.10 -14.86 -19.52
N GLN A 130 7.02 -15.54 -19.88
CA GLN A 130 7.07 -16.79 -20.66
C GLN A 130 7.89 -16.64 -21.97
N PRO A 131 7.64 -15.63 -22.83
CA PRO A 131 8.41 -15.47 -24.06
C PRO A 131 9.91 -15.30 -23.85
N ILE A 132 10.34 -14.65 -22.75
CA ILE A 132 11.78 -14.50 -22.43
C ILE A 132 12.41 -15.88 -22.15
N LEU A 133 11.73 -16.72 -21.38
CA LEU A 133 12.19 -18.06 -21.03
C LEU A 133 12.16 -19.01 -22.25
N GLU A 134 11.14 -18.90 -23.09
CA GLU A 134 11.05 -19.68 -24.34
C GLU A 134 12.12 -19.28 -25.35
N ALA A 135 12.44 -17.97 -25.46
CA ALA A 135 13.53 -17.48 -26.29
C ALA A 135 14.91 -17.98 -25.81
N ALA A 136 15.06 -18.32 -24.53
CA ALA A 136 16.26 -18.95 -23.96
C ALA A 136 16.31 -20.47 -24.23
N GLY A 137 15.31 -21.04 -24.89
CA GLY A 137 15.28 -22.43 -25.34
C GLY A 137 14.55 -23.41 -24.42
N PHE A 138 13.73 -22.93 -23.49
CA PHE A 138 12.93 -23.76 -22.60
C PHE A 138 11.49 -23.96 -23.12
N THR A 139 10.88 -25.09 -22.78
CA THR A 139 9.47 -25.37 -23.01
C THR A 139 8.73 -25.32 -21.68
N ILE A 140 7.84 -24.30 -21.52
CA ILE A 140 7.12 -24.10 -20.26
C ILE A 140 6.10 -25.22 -20.03
N GLY A 141 6.16 -25.81 -18.82
CA GLY A 141 5.31 -26.92 -18.40
C GLY A 141 5.87 -28.31 -18.74
N GLU A 142 7.00 -28.38 -19.46
CA GLU A 142 7.72 -29.62 -19.78
C GLU A 142 9.10 -29.66 -19.13
N ASP A 143 9.99 -28.76 -19.51
CA ASP A 143 11.36 -28.73 -19.00
C ASP A 143 11.68 -27.49 -18.14
N LEU A 144 10.75 -26.56 -18.04
CA LEU A 144 10.79 -25.42 -17.09
C LEU A 144 9.38 -25.13 -16.61
N PHE A 145 9.24 -24.78 -15.31
CA PHE A 145 7.95 -24.46 -14.72
C PHE A 145 7.85 -22.96 -14.40
N LEU A 146 6.72 -22.33 -14.71
CA LEU A 146 6.49 -20.91 -14.52
C LEU A 146 5.13 -20.69 -13.85
N ALA A 147 5.14 -19.93 -12.74
CA ALA A 147 3.93 -19.59 -11.99
C ALA A 147 3.95 -18.16 -11.48
N HIS A 148 2.75 -17.58 -11.30
CA HIS A 148 2.51 -16.38 -10.51
C HIS A 148 1.85 -16.76 -9.19
N CYS A 149 2.49 -16.39 -8.08
CA CYS A 149 2.01 -16.69 -6.74
C CYS A 149 1.99 -15.41 -5.90
N PRO A 150 0.96 -14.55 -6.08
CA PRO A 150 0.95 -13.22 -5.49
C PRO A 150 0.93 -13.25 -3.97
N GLU A 151 1.64 -12.29 -3.36
CA GLU A 151 1.60 -12.10 -1.91
C GLU A 151 0.45 -11.18 -1.50
N ARG A 152 -0.19 -11.50 -0.35
CA ARG A 152 -1.40 -10.82 0.15
C ARG A 152 -1.35 -10.51 1.63
N VAL A 153 -0.14 -10.40 2.20
CA VAL A 153 0.07 -10.10 3.62
C VAL A 153 -0.04 -8.62 3.94
N LEU A 154 -0.31 -8.32 5.19
CA LEU A 154 -0.29 -6.98 5.74
C LEU A 154 0.98 -6.75 6.57
N PRO A 155 1.69 -5.63 6.39
CA PRO A 155 2.80 -5.26 7.26
C PRO A 155 2.42 -5.27 8.75
N GLY A 156 3.34 -5.76 9.58
CA GLY A 156 3.17 -5.91 11.02
C GLY A 156 2.79 -7.33 11.48
N ASN A 157 2.47 -8.26 10.55
CA ASN A 157 2.18 -9.67 10.87
C ASN A 157 2.57 -10.62 9.73
N ILE A 158 3.53 -10.20 8.90
CA ILE A 158 3.90 -10.91 7.65
C ILE A 158 4.29 -12.35 7.93
N ALA A 159 5.14 -12.60 8.92
CA ALA A 159 5.65 -13.94 9.21
C ALA A 159 4.54 -14.96 9.56
N HIS A 160 3.51 -14.52 10.28
CA HIS A 160 2.35 -15.38 10.61
C HIS A 160 1.46 -15.58 9.38
N GLU A 161 1.18 -14.49 8.66
CA GLU A 161 0.25 -14.52 7.52
C GLU A 161 0.81 -15.33 6.34
N LEU A 162 2.12 -15.28 6.07
CA LEU A 162 2.78 -16.10 5.05
C LEU A 162 2.57 -17.61 5.27
N VAL A 163 2.48 -18.04 6.52
CA VAL A 163 2.28 -19.46 6.87
C VAL A 163 0.82 -19.86 6.86
N HIS A 164 -0.08 -19.01 7.36
CA HIS A 164 -1.45 -19.42 7.71
C HIS A 164 -2.53 -18.94 6.75
N ASN A 165 -2.27 -17.86 5.99
CA ASN A 165 -3.25 -17.37 5.03
C ASN A 165 -3.37 -18.31 3.82
N PRO A 166 -4.56 -18.43 3.22
CA PRO A 166 -4.71 -19.11 1.93
C PRO A 166 -3.83 -18.43 0.88
N ARG A 167 -3.12 -19.24 0.07
CA ARG A 167 -2.24 -18.74 -0.99
C ARG A 167 -2.72 -19.15 -2.37
N ILE A 168 -2.76 -18.22 -3.32
CA ILE A 168 -3.08 -18.51 -4.71
C ILE A 168 -1.83 -19.01 -5.42
N ILE A 169 -1.97 -20.12 -6.14
CA ILE A 169 -0.91 -20.76 -6.91
C ILE A 169 -1.34 -20.79 -8.38
N GLY A 170 -0.84 -19.86 -9.16
CA GLY A 170 -1.23 -19.69 -10.57
C GLY A 170 -0.15 -20.14 -11.54
N GLY A 171 -0.23 -21.35 -12.04
CA GLY A 171 0.69 -21.86 -13.07
C GLY A 171 0.29 -21.47 -14.49
N VAL A 172 1.28 -21.32 -15.38
CA VAL A 172 1.02 -21.16 -16.83
C VAL A 172 0.42 -22.44 -17.41
N THR A 173 0.82 -23.59 -16.88
CA THR A 173 0.22 -24.91 -17.18
C THR A 173 -0.12 -25.63 -15.86
N THR A 174 -0.89 -26.72 -15.95
CA THR A 174 -1.19 -27.57 -14.78
C THR A 174 0.10 -28.06 -14.12
N ASN A 175 1.10 -28.50 -14.90
CA ASN A 175 2.37 -28.95 -14.38
C ASN A 175 3.11 -27.82 -13.60
N CYS A 176 3.00 -26.58 -14.07
CA CYS A 176 3.54 -25.40 -13.39
C CYS A 176 2.84 -25.16 -12.05
N THR A 177 1.49 -25.28 -12.00
CA THR A 177 0.72 -25.16 -10.77
C THR A 177 1.14 -26.24 -9.76
N GLU A 178 1.25 -27.49 -10.18
CA GLU A 178 1.67 -28.60 -9.31
C GLU A 178 3.09 -28.39 -8.76
N ALA A 179 4.04 -27.95 -9.61
CA ALA A 179 5.40 -27.67 -9.16
C ALA A 179 5.45 -26.55 -8.10
N ALA A 180 4.75 -25.45 -8.34
CA ALA A 180 4.67 -24.33 -7.39
C ALA A 180 3.94 -24.73 -6.10
N LYS A 181 2.84 -25.48 -6.20
CA LYS A 181 2.09 -26.02 -5.05
C LYS A 181 2.94 -26.96 -4.20
N ALA A 182 3.75 -27.83 -4.82
CA ALA A 182 4.67 -28.69 -4.09
C ALA A 182 5.71 -27.89 -3.29
N MET A 183 6.25 -26.80 -3.85
CA MET A 183 7.20 -25.92 -3.16
C MET A 183 6.55 -25.17 -2.00
N TYR A 184 5.44 -24.44 -2.23
CA TYR A 184 4.78 -23.67 -1.17
C TYR A 184 4.18 -24.57 -0.08
N GLY A 185 3.74 -25.79 -0.41
CA GLY A 185 3.24 -26.77 0.55
C GLY A 185 4.27 -27.22 1.59
N THR A 186 5.56 -26.89 1.42
CA THR A 186 6.60 -27.14 2.44
C THR A 186 6.56 -26.11 3.58
N VAL A 187 5.95 -24.95 3.38
CA VAL A 187 5.96 -23.83 4.34
C VAL A 187 4.56 -23.30 4.68
N VAL A 188 3.63 -23.28 3.71
CA VAL A 188 2.28 -22.76 3.89
C VAL A 188 1.37 -23.85 4.50
N GLN A 189 0.72 -23.49 5.61
CA GLN A 189 -0.27 -24.34 6.29
C GLN A 189 -1.70 -23.98 5.91
N GLY A 190 -1.91 -22.77 5.35
CA GLY A 190 -3.18 -22.35 4.79
C GLY A 190 -3.54 -23.11 3.52
N GLU A 191 -4.75 -22.88 3.02
CA GLU A 191 -5.21 -23.47 1.76
C GLU A 191 -4.36 -23.01 0.57
N LEU A 192 -3.93 -23.94 -0.29
CA LEU A 192 -3.29 -23.63 -1.57
C LEU A 192 -4.35 -23.67 -2.68
N ILE A 193 -4.75 -22.48 -3.14
CA ILE A 193 -5.81 -22.28 -4.13
C ILE A 193 -5.19 -22.34 -5.52
N GLU A 194 -5.55 -23.36 -6.30
CA GLU A 194 -5.08 -23.54 -7.68
C GLU A 194 -5.78 -22.58 -8.64
N ALA A 195 -5.00 -21.97 -9.54
CA ALA A 195 -5.46 -21.03 -10.56
C ALA A 195 -4.55 -21.09 -11.79
N THR A 196 -4.95 -20.43 -12.87
CA THR A 196 -4.01 -20.03 -13.92
C THR A 196 -3.19 -18.81 -13.50
N ALA A 197 -2.05 -18.56 -14.14
CA ALA A 197 -1.22 -17.39 -13.83
C ALA A 197 -2.01 -16.08 -13.96
N SER A 198 -2.76 -15.91 -15.05
CA SER A 198 -3.59 -14.72 -15.29
C SER A 198 -4.74 -14.55 -14.30
N GLU A 199 -5.35 -15.64 -13.83
CA GLU A 199 -6.37 -15.59 -12.77
C GLU A 199 -5.76 -15.16 -11.43
N ALA A 200 -4.57 -15.64 -11.10
CA ALA A 200 -3.84 -15.27 -9.89
C ALA A 200 -3.45 -13.78 -9.89
N GLU A 201 -2.92 -13.28 -11.03
CA GLU A 201 -2.59 -11.87 -11.23
C GLU A 201 -3.83 -10.98 -11.04
N LEU A 202 -4.90 -11.27 -11.74
CA LEU A 202 -6.11 -10.46 -11.68
C LEU A 202 -6.79 -10.54 -10.30
N SER A 203 -6.82 -11.71 -9.67
CA SER A 203 -7.44 -11.91 -8.36
C SER A 203 -6.82 -11.00 -7.31
N LYS A 204 -5.47 -10.96 -7.23
CA LYS A 204 -4.73 -10.09 -6.31
C LYS A 204 -5.04 -8.62 -6.54
N LEU A 205 -5.05 -8.17 -7.78
CA LEU A 205 -5.35 -6.79 -8.14
C LEU A 205 -6.79 -6.41 -7.79
N MET A 206 -7.73 -7.34 -7.96
CA MET A 206 -9.16 -7.11 -7.69
C MET A 206 -9.45 -6.98 -6.19
N GLU A 207 -8.69 -7.61 -5.30
CA GLU A 207 -8.81 -7.40 -3.85
C GLU A 207 -8.59 -5.93 -3.47
N ASN A 208 -7.56 -5.30 -4.02
CA ASN A 208 -7.27 -3.89 -3.79
C ASN A 208 -8.21 -2.97 -4.58
N THR A 209 -8.57 -3.34 -5.81
CA THR A 209 -9.55 -2.60 -6.62
C THR A 209 -10.91 -2.55 -5.96
N TYR A 210 -11.38 -3.65 -5.36
CA TYR A 210 -12.62 -3.67 -4.59
C TYR A 210 -12.60 -2.63 -3.46
N ARG A 211 -11.51 -2.57 -2.70
CA ARG A 211 -11.36 -1.61 -1.60
C ARG A 211 -11.33 -0.17 -2.13
N ASP A 212 -10.57 0.09 -3.19
CA ASP A 212 -10.45 1.42 -3.80
C ASP A 212 -11.79 1.94 -4.32
N VAL A 213 -12.57 1.10 -5.01
CA VAL A 213 -13.91 1.45 -5.52
C VAL A 213 -14.88 1.74 -4.37
N ASN A 214 -14.83 0.97 -3.28
CA ASN A 214 -15.71 1.20 -2.12
C ASN A 214 -15.29 2.44 -1.30
N ILE A 215 -14.01 2.78 -1.27
CA ILE A 215 -13.54 4.05 -0.71
C ILE A 215 -14.00 5.22 -1.59
N ALA A 216 -13.94 5.08 -2.91
CA ALA A 216 -14.42 6.10 -3.84
C ALA A 216 -15.92 6.38 -3.65
N LEU A 217 -16.74 5.35 -3.46
CA LEU A 217 -18.16 5.50 -3.15
C LEU A 217 -18.38 6.28 -1.84
N ALA A 218 -17.61 6.00 -0.80
CA ALA A 218 -17.69 6.72 0.47
C ALA A 218 -17.24 8.19 0.33
N ASN A 219 -16.18 8.44 -0.44
CA ASN A 219 -15.67 9.78 -0.74
C ASN A 219 -16.68 10.60 -1.57
N GLU A 220 -17.31 9.99 -2.57
CA GLU A 220 -18.38 10.62 -3.33
C GLU A 220 -19.59 10.96 -2.44
N LEU A 221 -19.97 10.03 -1.54
CA LEU A 221 -21.05 10.29 -0.58
C LEU A 221 -20.74 11.46 0.36
N ALA A 222 -19.47 11.64 0.79
CA ALA A 222 -19.07 12.81 1.57
C ALA A 222 -19.26 14.12 0.79
N LYS A 223 -18.93 14.14 -0.52
CA LYS A 223 -19.16 15.30 -1.41
C LYS A 223 -20.66 15.57 -1.59
N ILE A 224 -21.47 14.55 -1.84
CA ILE A 224 -22.93 14.63 -1.92
C ILE A 224 -23.52 15.16 -0.60
N GLY A 225 -23.02 14.65 0.54
CA GLY A 225 -23.46 15.11 1.85
C GLY A 225 -23.18 16.58 2.10
N LEU A 226 -22.02 17.09 1.65
CA LEU A 226 -21.72 18.53 1.72
C LEU A 226 -22.67 19.36 0.84
N ASP A 227 -22.90 18.93 -0.41
CA ASP A 227 -23.75 19.63 -1.36
C ASP A 227 -25.22 19.68 -0.93
N LEU A 228 -25.73 18.57 -0.43
CA LEU A 228 -27.14 18.43 0.02
C LEU A 228 -27.37 18.77 1.49
N GLU A 229 -26.34 19.17 2.24
CA GLU A 229 -26.39 19.43 3.67
C GLU A 229 -26.89 18.23 4.50
N ILE A 230 -26.43 17.03 4.13
CA ILE A 230 -26.75 15.76 4.78
C ILE A 230 -25.50 15.19 5.44
N ASN A 231 -25.64 14.69 6.67
CA ASN A 231 -24.52 14.05 7.36
C ASN A 231 -24.19 12.69 6.75
N ALA A 232 -23.19 12.66 5.88
CA ALA A 232 -22.74 11.46 5.16
C ALA A 232 -22.31 10.32 6.08
N LEU A 233 -21.66 10.62 7.22
CA LEU A 233 -21.21 9.59 8.17
C LEU A 233 -22.40 8.92 8.87
N LYS A 234 -23.46 9.67 9.20
CA LYS A 234 -24.71 9.08 9.73
C LYS A 234 -25.42 8.23 8.67
N VAL A 235 -25.36 8.63 7.40
CA VAL A 235 -25.92 7.82 6.29
C VAL A 235 -25.17 6.50 6.19
N ILE A 236 -23.82 6.53 6.23
CA ILE A 236 -22.98 5.32 6.22
C ILE A 236 -23.31 4.42 7.41
N GLU A 237 -23.40 4.98 8.62
CA GLU A 237 -23.74 4.22 9.82
C GLU A 237 -25.10 3.51 9.69
N MET A 238 -26.12 4.23 9.23
CA MET A 238 -27.46 3.67 9.04
C MET A 238 -27.49 2.61 7.94
N ALA A 239 -26.84 2.87 6.80
CA ALA A 239 -26.77 1.92 5.67
C ALA A 239 -26.08 0.62 6.09
N ASN A 240 -25.01 0.69 6.88
CA ASN A 240 -24.27 -0.46 7.38
C ASN A 240 -25.04 -1.29 8.42
N ARG A 241 -26.22 -0.84 8.90
CA ARG A 241 -27.14 -1.69 9.68
C ARG A 241 -27.82 -2.76 8.80
N HIS A 242 -27.83 -2.56 7.49
CA HIS A 242 -28.36 -3.56 6.56
C HIS A 242 -27.36 -4.69 6.37
N PRO A 243 -27.74 -5.97 6.53
CA PRO A 243 -26.81 -7.11 6.60
C PRO A 243 -26.02 -7.39 5.31
N ARG A 244 -26.40 -6.78 4.19
CA ARG A 244 -25.71 -6.91 2.90
C ARG A 244 -24.96 -5.65 2.46
N VAL A 245 -24.78 -4.68 3.37
CA VAL A 245 -24.13 -3.40 3.06
C VAL A 245 -22.95 -3.20 4.01
N ASN A 246 -21.80 -2.85 3.45
CA ASN A 246 -20.59 -2.49 4.19
C ASN A 246 -19.89 -1.34 3.48
N LEU A 247 -20.43 -0.13 3.59
CA LEU A 247 -19.81 1.08 3.07
C LEU A 247 -18.55 1.42 3.89
N HIS A 248 -17.48 1.76 3.20
CA HIS A 248 -16.27 2.25 3.83
C HIS A 248 -16.44 3.67 4.36
N SER A 249 -15.47 4.15 5.13
CA SER A 249 -15.41 5.54 5.59
C SER A 249 -14.74 6.42 4.52
N PRO A 250 -15.23 7.65 4.32
CA PRO A 250 -14.53 8.63 3.50
C PRO A 250 -13.25 9.11 4.19
N GLY A 251 -12.36 9.72 3.41
CA GLY A 251 -11.10 10.26 3.92
C GLY A 251 -10.46 11.26 2.96
N PRO A 252 -9.23 11.71 3.25
CA PRO A 252 -8.54 12.75 2.47
C PRO A 252 -8.04 12.25 1.10
N GLY A 253 -8.17 10.98 0.81
CA GLY A 253 -7.71 10.33 -0.42
C GLY A 253 -7.23 8.91 -0.14
N VAL A 254 -6.63 8.29 -1.15
CA VAL A 254 -6.09 6.93 -1.09
C VAL A 254 -4.62 6.95 -1.46
N GLY A 255 -3.77 6.60 -0.50
CA GLY A 255 -2.32 6.52 -0.65
C GLY A 255 -1.76 5.10 -0.47
N GLY A 256 -0.44 5.03 -0.38
CA GLY A 256 0.32 3.79 -0.23
C GLY A 256 0.58 3.06 -1.53
N HIS A 257 1.34 1.96 -1.42
CA HIS A 257 1.92 1.25 -2.57
C HIS A 257 0.98 0.26 -3.26
N CYS A 258 -0.19 -0.04 -2.69
CA CYS A 258 -1.09 -1.06 -3.20
C CYS A 258 -2.40 -0.45 -3.68
N LEU A 259 -3.19 0.14 -2.77
CA LEU A 259 -4.51 0.68 -3.10
C LEU A 259 -4.45 1.82 -4.13
N ALA A 260 -3.40 2.63 -4.10
CA ALA A 260 -3.20 3.71 -5.05
C ALA A 260 -2.69 3.24 -6.43
N ILE A 261 -2.16 2.02 -6.53
CA ILE A 261 -1.42 1.50 -7.70
C ILE A 261 -2.16 0.39 -8.42
N ASP A 262 -2.55 -0.68 -7.73
CA ASP A 262 -3.11 -1.89 -8.33
C ASP A 262 -4.32 -1.67 -9.25
N PRO A 263 -5.28 -0.76 -8.94
CA PRO A 263 -6.41 -0.50 -9.83
C PRO A 263 -5.99 0.03 -11.21
N TYR A 264 -4.89 0.77 -11.28
CA TYR A 264 -4.36 1.26 -12.55
C TYR A 264 -3.84 0.11 -13.43
N PHE A 265 -3.24 -0.94 -12.85
CA PHE A 265 -2.78 -2.10 -13.62
C PHE A 265 -3.94 -2.81 -14.30
N VAL A 266 -5.09 -2.93 -13.61
CA VAL A 266 -6.33 -3.48 -14.21
C VAL A 266 -6.86 -2.54 -15.30
N ALA A 267 -6.90 -1.23 -15.01
CA ALA A 267 -7.40 -0.24 -15.96
C ALA A 267 -6.52 -0.16 -17.22
N ALA A 268 -5.20 -0.21 -17.07
CA ALA A 268 -4.25 -0.21 -18.19
C ALA A 268 -4.35 -1.47 -19.06
N ALA A 269 -4.55 -2.64 -18.44
CA ALA A 269 -4.72 -3.89 -19.18
C ALA A 269 -6.04 -3.95 -19.98
N SER A 270 -7.09 -3.27 -19.52
CA SER A 270 -8.41 -3.30 -20.17
C SER A 270 -9.14 -1.94 -20.08
N PRO A 271 -8.62 -0.88 -20.72
CA PRO A 271 -9.11 0.48 -20.52
C PRO A 271 -10.56 0.67 -21.01
N LYS A 272 -10.95 -0.03 -22.06
CA LYS A 272 -12.31 0.02 -22.59
C LYS A 272 -13.37 -0.55 -21.63
N PHE A 273 -13.02 -1.57 -20.84
CA PHE A 273 -13.96 -2.31 -19.99
C PHE A 273 -13.81 -2.04 -18.50
N SER A 274 -13.01 -1.02 -18.12
CA SER A 274 -12.76 -0.63 -16.72
C SER A 274 -13.25 0.79 -16.35
N PRO A 275 -14.38 1.32 -16.91
CA PRO A 275 -14.80 2.70 -16.65
C PRO A 275 -15.11 2.96 -15.17
N LEU A 276 -15.63 1.97 -14.43
CA LEU A 276 -15.91 2.07 -13.01
C LEU A 276 -14.60 2.29 -12.21
N ILE A 277 -13.57 1.48 -12.49
CA ILE A 277 -12.26 1.54 -11.83
C ILE A 277 -11.61 2.91 -12.09
N GLN A 278 -11.60 3.34 -13.36
CA GLN A 278 -11.06 4.65 -13.74
C GLN A 278 -11.79 5.82 -13.07
N THR A 279 -13.12 5.74 -12.95
CA THR A 279 -13.93 6.76 -12.25
C THR A 279 -13.64 6.75 -10.76
N ALA A 280 -13.56 5.59 -10.12
CA ALA A 280 -13.21 5.46 -8.71
C ALA A 280 -11.82 6.07 -8.42
N ARG A 281 -10.82 5.81 -9.26
CA ARG A 281 -9.51 6.46 -9.14
C ARG A 281 -9.60 7.98 -9.26
N LYS A 282 -10.37 8.51 -10.21
CA LYS A 282 -10.59 9.96 -10.35
C LYS A 282 -11.23 10.57 -9.11
N ILE A 283 -12.21 9.89 -8.51
CA ILE A 283 -12.85 10.35 -7.27
C ILE A 283 -11.84 10.38 -6.14
N ASN A 284 -11.09 9.30 -5.91
CA ASN A 284 -10.11 9.19 -4.83
C ASN A 284 -8.96 10.20 -4.99
N THR A 285 -8.45 10.39 -6.20
CA THR A 285 -7.39 11.38 -6.48
C THR A 285 -7.86 12.83 -6.44
N SER A 286 -9.17 13.08 -6.50
CA SER A 286 -9.73 14.44 -6.34
C SER A 286 -9.99 14.83 -4.88
N MET A 287 -9.79 13.92 -3.92
CA MET A 287 -10.04 14.21 -2.50
C MET A 287 -9.07 15.22 -1.89
N PRO A 288 -7.77 15.21 -2.18
CA PRO A 288 -6.86 16.24 -1.70
C PRO A 288 -7.35 17.65 -2.06
N GLN A 289 -7.69 17.89 -3.33
CA GLN A 289 -8.23 19.16 -3.77
C GLN A 289 -9.54 19.53 -3.04
N PHE A 290 -10.44 18.56 -2.87
CA PHE A 290 -11.71 18.77 -2.14
C PHE A 290 -11.47 19.17 -0.68
N ILE A 291 -10.49 18.57 0.01
CA ILE A 291 -10.13 18.93 1.39
C ILE A 291 -9.53 20.35 1.44
N VAL A 292 -8.66 20.72 0.51
CA VAL A 292 -8.08 22.07 0.43
C VAL A 292 -9.17 23.12 0.21
N GLU A 293 -10.10 22.90 -0.71
CA GLU A 293 -11.23 23.80 -0.97
C GLU A 293 -12.15 23.93 0.25
N THR A 294 -12.40 22.81 0.94
CA THR A 294 -13.20 22.81 2.17
C THR A 294 -12.48 23.56 3.29
N THR A 295 -11.18 23.34 3.45
CA THR A 295 -10.32 24.06 4.40
C THR A 295 -10.37 25.57 4.11
N SER A 296 -10.25 25.97 2.85
CA SER A 296 -10.32 27.37 2.44
C SER A 296 -11.67 28.02 2.80
N LYS A 297 -12.76 27.29 2.62
CA LYS A 297 -14.09 27.75 3.04
C LYS A 297 -14.18 27.92 4.56
N LEU A 298 -13.69 26.98 5.35
CA LEU A 298 -13.68 27.06 6.81
C LEU A 298 -12.80 28.21 7.32
N MET A 299 -11.69 28.49 6.64
CA MET A 299 -10.73 29.52 6.97
C MET A 299 -11.12 30.92 6.50
N ALA A 300 -12.19 31.09 5.71
CA ALA A 300 -12.58 32.40 5.11
C ALA A 300 -12.87 33.50 6.15
N SER A 301 -13.29 33.14 7.37
CA SER A 301 -13.52 34.07 8.48
C SER A 301 -12.52 33.91 9.63
N ALA A 302 -11.44 33.13 9.43
CA ALA A 302 -10.45 32.88 10.45
C ALA A 302 -9.60 34.13 10.77
N PRO A 303 -9.10 34.29 11.99
CA PRO A 303 -8.35 35.49 12.40
C PRO A 303 -6.96 35.59 11.74
N ASN A 304 -6.44 34.48 11.20
CA ASN A 304 -5.21 34.41 10.43
C ASN A 304 -5.26 33.23 9.46
N ASN A 305 -4.21 33.01 8.66
CA ASN A 305 -4.10 31.94 7.67
C ASN A 305 -3.30 30.73 8.17
N LYS A 306 -3.10 30.56 9.50
CA LYS A 306 -2.30 29.47 10.03
C LYS A 306 -3.14 28.20 10.23
N VAL A 307 -2.66 27.09 9.64
CA VAL A 307 -3.24 25.73 9.72
C VAL A 307 -2.21 24.77 10.27
N THR A 308 -2.59 23.95 11.25
CA THR A 308 -1.74 22.83 11.69
C THR A 308 -2.29 21.53 11.12
N VAL A 309 -1.47 20.83 10.35
CA VAL A 309 -1.79 19.53 9.77
C VAL A 309 -1.36 18.44 10.74
N PHE A 310 -2.30 17.56 11.13
CA PHE A 310 -2.06 16.40 11.98
C PHE A 310 -2.03 15.13 11.14
N GLY A 311 -0.83 14.55 11.02
CA GLY A 311 -0.54 13.33 10.28
C GLY A 311 -0.17 13.58 8.81
N LEU A 312 0.96 13.00 8.43
CA LEU A 312 1.54 13.09 7.08
C LEU A 312 1.63 11.74 6.39
N THR A 313 1.41 10.65 7.13
CA THR A 313 1.50 9.30 6.60
C THR A 313 0.20 8.88 5.89
N TYR A 314 0.27 7.89 4.98
CA TYR A 314 -0.92 7.41 4.28
C TYR A 314 -1.81 6.50 5.15
N LYS A 315 -1.29 6.00 6.26
CA LYS A 315 -1.97 5.11 7.20
C LYS A 315 -1.54 5.44 8.63
N GLY A 316 -2.44 5.26 9.60
CA GLY A 316 -2.13 5.48 11.01
C GLY A 316 -1.07 4.53 11.59
N ASN A 317 -0.31 5.03 12.56
CA ASN A 317 0.69 4.32 13.37
C ASN A 317 1.87 3.73 12.55
N ILE A 318 2.25 4.41 11.48
CA ILE A 318 3.44 4.11 10.68
C ILE A 318 4.17 5.43 10.34
N ASP A 319 5.38 5.34 9.85
CA ASP A 319 6.24 6.46 9.44
C ASP A 319 6.26 6.70 7.91
N ASP A 320 5.52 5.90 7.13
CA ASP A 320 5.56 5.93 5.67
C ASP A 320 4.70 7.06 5.07
N THR A 321 5.37 8.05 4.48
CA THR A 321 4.75 9.21 3.83
C THR A 321 4.64 9.08 2.30
N ARG A 322 5.03 7.95 1.71
CA ARG A 322 5.04 7.75 0.27
C ARG A 322 3.61 7.70 -0.28
N GLU A 323 3.38 8.42 -1.39
CA GLU A 323 2.04 8.54 -2.00
C GLU A 323 0.94 8.95 -0.98
N SER A 324 1.31 9.73 0.05
CA SER A 324 0.36 10.15 1.07
C SER A 324 -0.50 11.33 0.63
N PRO A 325 -1.83 11.19 0.61
CA PRO A 325 -2.74 12.32 0.38
C PRO A 325 -2.59 13.42 1.44
N ALA A 326 -2.20 13.07 2.66
CA ALA A 326 -2.01 14.04 3.73
C ALA A 326 -0.84 14.98 3.43
N LYS A 327 0.28 14.45 2.94
CA LYS A 327 1.42 15.24 2.50
C LYS A 327 1.07 16.13 1.30
N GLU A 328 0.36 15.58 0.31
CA GLU A 328 -0.13 16.32 -0.85
C GLU A 328 -1.02 17.51 -0.41
N ILE A 329 -1.94 17.29 0.53
CA ILE A 329 -2.81 18.35 1.07
C ILE A 329 -1.99 19.43 1.78
N SER A 330 -1.00 19.06 2.61
CA SER A 330 -0.13 20.03 3.26
C SER A 330 0.60 20.92 2.25
N GLU A 331 1.21 20.33 1.22
CA GLU A 331 1.89 21.04 0.14
C GLU A 331 0.93 21.95 -0.66
N MET A 332 -0.28 21.47 -0.96
CA MET A 332 -1.29 22.25 -1.65
C MET A 332 -1.77 23.45 -0.82
N LEU A 333 -1.93 23.30 0.50
CA LEU A 333 -2.28 24.42 1.40
C LEU A 333 -1.16 25.47 1.46
N GLN A 334 0.11 25.05 1.54
CA GLN A 334 1.26 25.95 1.46
C GLN A 334 1.27 26.72 0.15
N PHE A 335 1.04 26.05 -0.98
CA PHE A 335 0.95 26.66 -2.30
C PHE A 335 -0.22 27.65 -2.40
N ALA A 336 -1.34 27.38 -1.72
CA ALA A 336 -2.49 28.29 -1.63
C ALA A 336 -2.27 29.50 -0.70
N GLY A 337 -1.09 29.63 -0.05
CA GLY A 337 -0.69 30.77 0.76
C GLY A 337 -1.06 30.66 2.24
N TYR A 338 -1.39 29.45 2.73
CA TYR A 338 -1.55 29.18 4.16
C TYR A 338 -0.19 29.03 4.84
N ASP A 339 -0.10 29.50 6.09
CA ASP A 339 1.01 29.21 6.98
C ASP A 339 0.78 27.84 7.62
N VAL A 340 1.40 26.80 7.04
CA VAL A 340 1.18 25.40 7.43
C VAL A 340 2.28 24.93 8.36
N THR A 341 1.88 24.38 9.51
CA THR A 341 2.76 23.62 10.39
C THR A 341 2.34 22.17 10.39
N ASP A 342 3.26 21.28 9.99
CA ASP A 342 3.05 19.84 10.02
C ASP A 342 3.39 19.27 11.40
N TYR A 343 2.52 18.38 11.90
CA TYR A 343 2.71 17.62 13.12
C TYR A 343 2.39 16.15 12.89
N ASP A 344 3.37 15.29 13.09
CA ASP A 344 3.21 13.84 13.00
C ASP A 344 4.17 13.15 14.00
N PRO A 345 3.68 12.41 15.00
CA PRO A 345 4.53 11.77 16.01
C PRO A 345 5.39 10.63 15.45
N HIS A 346 5.09 10.12 14.27
CA HIS A 346 5.80 9.02 13.61
C HIS A 346 6.79 9.48 12.53
N VAL A 347 6.74 10.76 12.13
CA VAL A 347 7.59 11.33 11.07
C VAL A 347 8.64 12.26 11.67
N GLU A 348 9.90 11.88 11.62
CA GLU A 348 11.01 12.51 12.36
C GLU A 348 11.04 14.04 12.21
N TYR A 349 10.92 14.58 10.98
CA TYR A 349 10.99 16.02 10.74
C TYR A 349 9.73 16.80 11.17
N ALA A 350 8.62 16.12 11.43
CA ALA A 350 7.35 16.69 11.89
C ALA A 350 7.00 16.30 13.34
N ASN A 351 7.86 15.53 14.00
CA ASN A 351 7.69 15.14 15.40
C ASN A 351 8.22 16.25 16.32
N ILE A 352 7.39 17.27 16.51
CA ILE A 352 7.66 18.44 17.38
C ILE A 352 6.65 18.44 18.55
N GLU A 353 6.84 19.32 19.52
CA GLU A 353 5.87 19.50 20.62
C GLU A 353 4.52 19.99 20.06
N ILE A 354 3.43 19.33 20.45
CA ILE A 354 2.09 19.58 19.91
C ILE A 354 1.62 21.02 20.13
N GLU A 355 1.96 21.62 21.28
CA GLU A 355 1.67 23.02 21.61
C GLU A 355 2.42 23.97 20.66
N ALA A 356 3.66 23.66 20.35
CA ALA A 356 4.46 24.44 19.40
C ALA A 356 3.88 24.35 17.99
N ALA A 357 3.41 23.17 17.57
CA ALA A 357 2.74 23.00 16.29
C ALA A 357 1.45 23.82 16.20
N CYS A 358 0.65 23.84 17.28
CA CYS A 358 -0.66 24.51 17.31
C CYS A 358 -0.57 26.00 17.66
N GLN A 359 0.61 26.52 18.05
CA GLN A 359 0.77 27.89 18.46
C GLN A 359 0.23 28.87 17.40
N ASP A 360 -0.73 29.72 17.80
CA ASP A 360 -1.40 30.71 16.96
C ASP A 360 -2.20 30.14 15.76
N SER A 361 -2.43 28.83 15.64
CA SER A 361 -3.23 28.22 14.58
C SER A 361 -4.70 28.63 14.67
N SER A 362 -5.36 28.72 13.51
CA SER A 362 -6.81 28.89 13.39
C SER A 362 -7.56 27.59 13.10
N LEU A 363 -6.85 26.56 12.62
CA LEU A 363 -7.44 25.27 12.31
C LEU A 363 -6.42 24.13 12.56
N ILE A 364 -6.86 23.07 13.21
CA ILE A 364 -6.20 21.76 13.17
C ILE A 364 -6.90 20.93 12.08
N LEU A 365 -6.12 20.38 11.14
CA LEU A 365 -6.59 19.50 10.07
C LEU A 365 -6.05 18.10 10.27
N VAL A 366 -6.91 17.17 10.74
CA VAL A 366 -6.52 15.76 10.97
C VAL A 366 -6.67 14.98 9.69
N LEU A 367 -5.54 14.50 9.13
CA LEU A 367 -5.49 13.79 7.84
C LEU A 367 -5.13 12.31 7.97
N THR A 368 -4.47 11.91 9.06
CA THR A 368 -4.09 10.52 9.30
C THR A 368 -4.72 9.98 10.58
N ASP A 369 -5.01 8.69 10.62
CA ASP A 369 -5.69 8.02 11.73
C ASP A 369 -4.72 7.44 12.78
N HIS A 370 -3.72 8.22 13.21
CA HIS A 370 -2.86 7.84 14.32
C HIS A 370 -3.65 7.68 15.61
N SER A 371 -3.25 6.73 16.43
CA SER A 371 -3.91 6.44 17.71
C SER A 371 -3.88 7.63 18.66
N GLU A 372 -2.83 8.43 18.61
CA GLU A 372 -2.57 9.62 19.40
C GLU A 372 -3.60 10.72 19.13
N PHE A 373 -4.09 10.82 17.90
CA PHE A 373 -5.06 11.86 17.49
C PHE A 373 -6.49 11.59 17.96
N LYS A 374 -6.76 10.44 18.58
CA LYS A 374 -8.05 10.21 19.23
C LYS A 374 -8.31 11.18 20.39
N THR A 375 -7.25 11.74 20.96
CA THR A 375 -7.29 12.76 22.01
C THR A 375 -6.42 13.93 21.60
N ILE A 376 -7.03 15.10 21.40
CA ILE A 376 -6.30 16.36 21.22
C ILE A 376 -6.26 17.05 22.59
N PRO A 377 -5.09 17.22 23.23
CA PRO A 377 -5.00 17.77 24.56
C PRO A 377 -5.46 19.23 24.59
N ALA A 378 -6.04 19.64 25.71
CA ALA A 378 -6.49 21.03 25.91
C ALA A 378 -5.35 22.03 25.75
N SER A 379 -4.12 21.67 26.11
CA SER A 379 -2.93 22.51 25.94
C SER A 379 -2.69 22.89 24.47
N ALA A 380 -2.98 21.99 23.53
CA ALA A 380 -2.84 22.27 22.10
C ALA A 380 -3.90 23.27 21.61
N THR A 381 -5.15 23.14 22.05
CA THR A 381 -6.23 24.05 21.63
C THR A 381 -6.17 25.41 22.32
N GLN A 382 -5.64 25.50 23.54
CA GLN A 382 -5.49 26.75 24.29
C GLN A 382 -4.47 27.74 23.70
N VAL A 383 -3.49 27.24 22.96
CA VAL A 383 -2.48 28.09 22.27
C VAL A 383 -2.92 28.54 20.88
N MET A 384 -4.06 28.05 20.38
CA MET A 384 -4.62 28.44 19.10
C MET A 384 -5.28 29.81 19.13
N ARG A 385 -5.35 30.49 17.98
CA ARG A 385 -6.14 31.72 17.81
C ARG A 385 -7.64 31.41 17.72
N GLN A 386 -7.97 30.27 17.12
CA GLN A 386 -9.33 29.76 17.01
C GLN A 386 -9.26 28.23 17.12
N ALA A 387 -9.91 27.69 18.12
CA ALA A 387 -9.90 26.24 18.36
C ALA A 387 -10.93 25.52 17.48
N GLN A 388 -10.63 25.44 16.16
CA GLN A 388 -11.37 24.64 15.18
C GLN A 388 -10.57 23.40 14.76
N ILE A 389 -11.27 22.28 14.59
CA ILE A 389 -10.70 21.01 14.20
C ILE A 389 -11.52 20.43 13.05
N LEU A 390 -10.90 20.18 11.90
CA LEU A 390 -11.48 19.39 10.82
C LEU A 390 -10.84 17.99 10.84
N ASP A 391 -11.61 17.01 11.27
CA ASP A 391 -11.20 15.61 11.33
C ASP A 391 -11.70 14.85 10.10
N THR A 392 -10.84 14.68 9.10
CA THR A 392 -11.20 13.98 7.85
C THR A 392 -11.32 12.46 8.02
N LYS A 393 -10.84 11.93 9.14
CA LYS A 393 -10.85 10.49 9.47
C LYS A 393 -11.93 10.10 10.46
N ALA A 394 -12.60 11.09 11.09
CA ALA A 394 -13.62 10.92 12.11
C ALA A 394 -13.15 10.07 13.31
N ILE A 395 -11.91 10.28 13.76
CA ILE A 395 -11.27 9.52 14.84
C ILE A 395 -11.19 10.26 16.16
N VAL A 396 -11.25 11.60 16.14
CA VAL A 396 -11.12 12.45 17.34
C VAL A 396 -12.31 12.22 18.27
N LYS A 397 -12.03 11.84 19.52
CA LYS A 397 -13.04 11.52 20.54
C LYS A 397 -13.02 12.50 21.71
N GLN A 398 -11.83 13.02 22.05
CA GLN A 398 -11.63 13.94 23.18
C GLN A 398 -10.91 15.19 22.66
N HIS A 399 -11.53 16.33 22.84
CA HIS A 399 -11.00 17.64 22.37
C HIS A 399 -11.66 18.78 23.12
N GLU A 400 -11.03 19.94 23.10
CA GLU A 400 -11.66 21.23 23.39
C GLU A 400 -11.73 22.03 22.08
N GLY A 401 -12.83 22.79 21.87
CA GLY A 401 -13.06 23.53 20.63
C GLY A 401 -14.16 22.96 19.72
N GLU A 402 -14.30 23.53 18.52
CA GLU A 402 -15.31 23.11 17.54
C GLU A 402 -14.76 22.00 16.65
N LEU A 403 -15.41 20.82 16.65
CA LEU A 403 -15.05 19.68 15.85
C LEU A 403 -15.99 19.49 14.67
N PHE A 404 -15.41 19.44 13.47
CA PHE A 404 -16.09 19.10 12.23
C PHE A 404 -15.45 17.85 11.62
N ASN A 405 -16.21 17.16 10.80
CA ASN A 405 -15.74 16.02 10.01
C ASN A 405 -16.41 16.03 8.63
N LEU A 406 -16.06 15.08 7.77
CA LEU A 406 -16.60 14.98 6.41
C LEU A 406 -18.13 14.76 6.37
N GLY A 407 -18.75 14.45 7.51
CA GLY A 407 -20.21 14.28 7.61
C GLY A 407 -20.95 15.55 7.99
N ASN A 408 -20.34 16.47 8.76
CA ASN A 408 -21.06 17.63 9.33
C ASN A 408 -20.42 19.00 9.02
N MET A 409 -19.34 19.06 8.25
CA MET A 409 -18.63 20.31 7.93
C MET A 409 -19.51 21.35 7.23
N TYR A 410 -20.61 20.96 6.57
CA TYR A 410 -21.59 21.87 5.99
C TYR A 410 -22.23 22.80 7.03
N GLU A 411 -22.38 22.37 8.28
CA GLU A 411 -22.96 23.16 9.36
C GLU A 411 -22.15 24.43 9.67
N GLN A 412 -20.83 24.35 9.52
CA GLN A 412 -19.94 25.48 9.72
C GLN A 412 -19.83 26.34 8.45
N ILE A 413 -19.69 25.72 7.28
CA ILE A 413 -19.57 26.42 6.00
C ILE A 413 -20.79 27.33 5.75
N ARG A 414 -22.00 26.91 6.15
CA ARG A 414 -23.23 27.73 6.07
C ARG A 414 -23.19 28.98 6.93
N LYS A 415 -22.48 28.97 8.06
CA LYS A 415 -22.41 30.17 8.97
C LYS A 415 -21.51 31.25 8.42
N ILE A 416 -20.66 30.93 7.44
CA ILE A 416 -19.73 31.87 6.83
C ILE A 416 -20.49 32.65 5.77
N PRO A 417 -20.51 34.01 5.81
CA PRO A 417 -21.15 34.82 4.80
C PRO A 417 -20.58 34.49 3.42
N GLN A 418 -21.42 34.07 2.49
CA GLN A 418 -21.04 34.01 1.08
C GLN A 418 -20.95 35.43 0.58
N GLU A 419 -19.76 35.90 0.23
CA GLU A 419 -19.65 37.17 -0.51
C GLU A 419 -20.40 36.99 -1.84
N MET A 420 -21.44 37.86 -2.05
CA MET A 420 -22.21 37.92 -3.28
C MET A 420 -21.40 38.57 -4.40
#